data_c734249dc978e3f76590e1b75558302e
#
_entry.id   c734249dc978e3f76590e1b75558302e
#
_cell.length_a   1.000
_cell.length_b   1.000
_cell.length_c   1.000
_cell.angle_alpha   90.00
_cell.angle_beta   90.00
_cell.angle_gamma   90.00
#
_symmetry.space_group_name_H-M   'P 1'
#
loop_
_entity.id
_entity.type
_entity.pdbx_description
1 polymer ?
#
loop_
_entity_poly.entity_id
_entity_poly.type
_entity_poly.pdbx_seq_one_letter_code
_entity_poly.pdbx_strand_id
1 'polypeptide(L)'
;MNKDYAKKKLEDKGYSNIVEVSWPENRINHKHLHSWDAEIIIVDGSIRIVVGSKEHLLKSGDEFKLVAYVEHSEYVGDSGVTFLNVRPQTSN
;
A
#
# COMPACT_ATOMS: atom_id res chain seq x y z
N MET A 1 6.74 7.40 -9.97
CA MET A 1 5.71 8.43 -9.76
C MET A 1 6.24 9.52 -8.85
N ASN A 2 5.86 10.76 -9.08
CA ASN A 2 6.26 11.85 -8.20
C ASN A 2 5.53 11.72 -6.86
N LYS A 3 6.27 11.80 -5.75
CA LYS A 3 5.71 11.67 -4.41
C LYS A 3 4.68 12.77 -4.10
N ASP A 4 4.97 14.01 -4.50
CA ASP A 4 4.07 15.13 -4.24
C ASP A 4 2.74 14.95 -4.98
N TYR A 5 2.78 14.41 -6.17
CA TYR A 5 1.58 14.12 -6.94
C TYR A 5 0.76 13.01 -6.29
N ALA A 6 1.43 11.95 -5.82
CA ALA A 6 0.77 10.85 -5.12
C ALA A 6 0.10 11.35 -3.83
N LYS A 7 0.81 12.21 -3.09
CA LYS A 7 0.28 12.80 -1.86
C LYS A 7 -0.96 13.64 -2.15
N LYS A 8 -0.90 14.45 -3.20
CA LYS A 8 -2.03 15.28 -3.60
C LYS A 8 -3.25 14.43 -3.96
N LYS A 9 -3.06 13.32 -4.63
CA LYS A 9 -4.17 12.42 -4.97
C LYS A 9 -4.88 11.92 -3.70
N LEU A 10 -4.13 11.57 -2.66
CA LEU A 10 -4.71 11.15 -1.41
C LEU A 10 -5.38 12.31 -0.66
N GLU A 11 -4.76 13.48 -0.68
CA GLU A 11 -5.33 14.67 -0.07
C GLU A 11 -6.66 15.06 -0.74
N ASP A 12 -6.72 14.95 -2.07
CA ASP A 12 -7.94 15.25 -2.83
C ASP A 12 -9.09 14.30 -2.48
N LYS A 13 -8.78 13.12 -1.95
CA LYS A 13 -9.77 12.17 -1.45
C LYS A 13 -10.20 12.49 -0.01
N GLY A 14 -9.60 13.50 0.61
CA GLY A 14 -9.92 13.93 1.96
C GLY A 14 -9.02 13.35 3.04
N TYR A 15 -7.95 12.65 2.68
CA TYR A 15 -7.03 12.06 3.66
C TYR A 15 -5.99 13.05 4.11
N SER A 16 -5.67 13.06 5.41
CA SER A 16 -4.69 13.97 5.99
C SER A 16 -3.52 13.25 6.67
N ASN A 17 -3.71 12.03 7.13
CA ASN A 17 -2.68 11.29 7.85
C ASN A 17 -1.93 10.35 6.88
N ILE A 18 -1.20 10.96 5.96
CA ILE A 18 -0.49 10.24 4.91
C ILE A 18 0.91 9.90 5.42
N VAL A 19 1.26 8.62 5.41
CA VAL A 19 2.55 8.12 5.89
C VAL A 19 3.32 7.53 4.72
N GLU A 20 4.59 7.93 4.59
CA GLU A 20 5.50 7.34 3.62
C GLU A 20 6.15 6.10 4.22
N VAL A 21 6.12 5.00 3.47
CA VAL A 21 6.71 3.73 3.87
C VAL A 21 7.69 3.29 2.80
N SER A 22 8.89 2.85 3.22
CA SER A 22 9.88 2.28 2.32
C SER A 22 10.33 0.94 2.89
N TRP A 23 10.28 -0.09 2.06
CA TRP A 23 10.77 -1.42 2.43
C TRP A 23 11.88 -1.86 1.50
N PRO A 24 12.88 -2.58 2.02
CA PRO A 24 14.02 -3.02 1.22
C PRO A 24 13.62 -4.09 0.21
N GLU A 25 14.51 -4.28 -0.77
CA GLU A 25 14.36 -5.31 -1.79
C GLU A 25 14.13 -6.69 -1.18
N ASN A 26 13.26 -7.44 -1.79
CA ASN A 26 12.97 -8.84 -1.47
C ASN A 26 12.45 -9.09 -0.05
N ARG A 27 11.99 -8.05 0.63
CA ARG A 27 11.36 -8.22 1.93
C ARG A 27 10.08 -9.02 1.78
N ILE A 28 9.85 -9.95 2.71
CA ILE A 28 8.63 -10.76 2.76
C ILE A 28 7.89 -10.44 4.05
N ASN A 29 6.63 -10.07 3.94
CA ASN A 29 5.73 -9.97 5.07
C ASN A 29 4.78 -11.14 4.98
N HIS A 30 4.93 -12.09 5.92
CA HIS A 30 4.11 -13.30 5.94
C HIS A 30 2.64 -12.97 6.19
N LYS A 31 1.77 -13.93 5.91
CA LYS A 31 0.32 -13.76 6.02
C LYS A 31 -0.07 -13.12 7.34
N HIS A 32 -0.81 -12.04 7.26
CA HIS A 32 -1.28 -11.27 8.42
C HIS A 32 -2.55 -10.51 8.04
N LEU A 33 -3.19 -9.91 9.04
CA LEU A 33 -4.34 -9.04 8.80
C LEU A 33 -4.26 -7.85 9.76
N HIS A 34 -5.01 -6.80 9.44
CA HIS A 34 -5.15 -5.64 10.33
C HIS A 34 -6.61 -5.42 10.67
N SER A 35 -6.85 -4.69 11.76
CA SER A 35 -8.19 -4.31 12.18
C SER A 35 -8.66 -2.99 11.56
N TRP A 36 -7.94 -2.47 10.57
CA TRP A 36 -8.25 -1.21 9.90
C TRP A 36 -8.11 -1.38 8.39
N ASP A 37 -8.82 -0.52 7.65
CA ASP A 37 -8.61 -0.41 6.21
C ASP A 37 -7.34 0.39 5.94
N ALA A 38 -6.63 0.04 4.89
CA ALA A 38 -5.48 0.80 4.43
C ALA A 38 -5.63 1.08 2.94
N GLU A 39 -5.21 2.25 2.50
CA GLU A 39 -5.18 2.60 1.09
C GLU A 39 -3.76 3.07 0.76
N ILE A 40 -3.21 2.55 -0.33
CA ILE A 40 -1.82 2.83 -0.70
C ILE A 40 -1.71 3.29 -2.15
N ILE A 41 -0.69 4.12 -2.40
CA ILE A 41 -0.26 4.48 -3.76
C ILE A 41 1.23 4.17 -3.84
N ILE A 42 1.62 3.39 -4.83
CA ILE A 42 3.03 3.06 -5.04
C ILE A 42 3.73 4.25 -5.70
N VAL A 43 4.79 4.72 -5.06
CA VAL A 43 5.59 5.83 -5.59
C VAL A 43 6.75 5.31 -6.41
N ASP A 44 7.45 4.28 -5.90
CA ASP A 44 8.65 3.75 -6.55
C ASP A 44 8.79 2.27 -6.22
N GLY A 45 9.44 1.53 -7.13
CA GLY A 45 9.65 0.10 -6.95
C GLY A 45 8.40 -0.71 -7.23
N SER A 46 8.32 -1.90 -6.60
CA SER A 46 7.20 -2.82 -6.83
C SER A 46 6.96 -3.71 -5.63
N ILE A 47 5.73 -4.22 -5.56
CA ILE A 47 5.33 -5.13 -4.50
C ILE A 47 4.24 -6.06 -5.05
N ARG A 48 4.27 -7.32 -4.63
CA ARG A 48 3.24 -8.29 -4.94
C ARG A 48 2.45 -8.55 -3.66
N ILE A 49 1.16 -8.27 -3.69
CA ILE A 49 0.26 -8.51 -2.55
C ILE A 49 -0.63 -9.68 -2.90
N VAL A 50 -0.63 -10.70 -2.04
CA VAL A 50 -1.41 -11.92 -2.24
C VAL A 50 -2.57 -11.94 -1.26
N VAL A 51 -3.80 -12.03 -1.81
CA VAL A 51 -5.03 -12.10 -1.03
C VAL A 51 -5.75 -13.37 -1.47
N GLY A 52 -5.72 -14.39 -0.62
CA GLY A 52 -6.26 -15.71 -1.00
C GLY A 52 -5.53 -16.27 -2.21
N SER A 53 -6.26 -16.58 -3.26
CA SER A 53 -5.69 -17.09 -4.51
C SER A 53 -5.33 -15.99 -5.52
N LYS A 54 -5.56 -14.73 -5.17
CA LYS A 54 -5.31 -13.61 -6.08
C LYS A 54 -3.99 -12.93 -5.78
N GLU A 55 -3.24 -12.65 -6.83
CA GLU A 55 -1.98 -11.90 -6.73
C GLU A 55 -2.15 -10.55 -7.40
N HIS A 56 -1.69 -9.51 -6.71
CA HIS A 56 -1.74 -8.13 -7.22
C HIS A 56 -0.32 -7.62 -7.34
N LEU A 57 0.13 -7.44 -8.58
CA LEU A 57 1.45 -6.87 -8.86
C LEU A 57 1.29 -5.37 -8.98
N LEU A 58 1.86 -4.64 -8.03
CA LEU A 58 1.74 -3.19 -7.95
C LEU A 58 3.08 -2.54 -8.22
N LYS A 59 3.06 -1.49 -9.02
CA LYS A 59 4.25 -0.72 -9.39
C LYS A 59 3.92 0.76 -9.34
N SER A 60 4.91 1.59 -9.61
CA SER A 60 4.76 3.05 -9.55
C SER A 60 3.48 3.54 -10.22
N GLY A 61 2.68 4.27 -9.48
CA GLY A 61 1.41 4.81 -9.94
C GLY A 61 0.19 3.98 -9.58
N ASP A 62 0.37 2.73 -9.19
CA ASP A 62 -0.75 1.85 -8.85
C ASP A 62 -1.29 2.16 -7.46
N GLU A 63 -2.60 2.03 -7.33
CA GLU A 63 -3.33 2.23 -6.08
C GLU A 63 -3.94 0.91 -5.65
N PHE A 64 -3.99 0.67 -4.35
CA PHE A 64 -4.56 -0.56 -3.82
C PHE A 64 -5.20 -0.32 -2.46
N LYS A 65 -6.29 -1.00 -2.19
CA LYS A 65 -6.98 -0.91 -0.92
C LYS A 65 -6.94 -2.26 -0.21
N LEU A 66 -6.43 -2.25 1.02
CA LEU A 66 -6.40 -3.40 1.89
C LEU A 66 -7.54 -3.28 2.89
N VAL A 67 -8.52 -4.17 2.79
CA VAL A 67 -9.70 -4.14 3.64
C VAL A 67 -9.38 -4.76 5.00
N ALA A 68 -9.93 -4.18 6.06
CA ALA A 68 -9.75 -4.69 7.43
C ALA A 68 -10.14 -6.16 7.52
N TYR A 69 -9.40 -6.90 8.33
CA TYR A 69 -9.62 -8.32 8.64
C TYR A 69 -9.46 -9.28 7.46
N VAL A 70 -8.93 -8.81 6.33
CA VAL A 70 -8.63 -9.66 5.19
C VAL A 70 -7.16 -10.06 5.25
N GLU A 71 -6.92 -11.36 5.33
CA GLU A 71 -5.55 -11.89 5.35
C GLU A 71 -4.84 -11.64 4.03
N HIS A 72 -3.59 -11.20 4.13
CA HIS A 72 -2.74 -10.98 2.95
C HIS A 72 -1.28 -11.19 3.30
N SER A 73 -0.48 -11.44 2.29
CA SER A 73 0.97 -11.49 2.38
C SER A 73 1.56 -10.57 1.34
N GLU A 74 2.82 -10.15 1.55
CA GLU A 74 3.45 -9.14 0.71
C GLU A 74 4.87 -9.55 0.37
N TYR A 75 5.25 -9.34 -0.88
CA TYR A 75 6.57 -9.70 -1.41
C TYR A 75 7.12 -8.50 -2.18
N VAL A 76 8.12 -7.85 -1.61
CA VAL A 76 8.73 -6.66 -2.22
C VAL A 76 9.62 -7.10 -3.38
N GLY A 77 9.61 -6.32 -4.46
CA GLY A 77 10.40 -6.61 -5.64
C GLY A 77 11.89 -6.33 -5.48
N ASP A 78 12.64 -6.54 -6.56
CA ASP A 78 14.12 -6.49 -6.57
C ASP A 78 14.68 -5.10 -6.28
N SER A 79 13.88 -4.06 -6.50
CA SER A 79 14.33 -2.68 -6.30
C SER A 79 13.75 -2.05 -5.03
N GLY A 80 13.15 -2.85 -4.17
CA GLY A 80 12.44 -2.33 -3.01
C GLY A 80 11.10 -1.72 -3.40
N VAL A 81 10.46 -1.06 -2.46
CA VAL A 81 9.20 -0.34 -2.71
C VAL A 81 9.09 0.85 -1.80
N THR A 82 8.60 1.95 -2.34
CA THR A 82 8.19 3.13 -1.57
C THR A 82 6.74 3.42 -1.90
N PHE A 83 5.93 3.58 -0.90
CA PHE A 83 4.52 3.88 -1.10
C PHE A 83 4.01 4.86 -0.04
N LEU A 84 2.92 5.55 -0.35
CA LEU A 84 2.19 6.35 0.59
C LEU A 84 1.02 5.55 1.11
N ASN A 85 0.79 5.63 2.40
CA ASN A 85 -0.23 4.83 3.08
C ASN A 85 -1.14 5.73 3.91
N VAL A 86 -2.43 5.48 3.83
CA VAL A 86 -3.42 6.10 4.71
C VAL A 86 -4.29 5.02 5.32
N ARG A 87 -4.80 5.30 6.51
CA ARG A 87 -5.83 4.48 7.14
C ARG A 87 -7.12 5.27 7.11
N PRO A 88 -8.01 4.97 6.13
CA PRO A 88 -9.29 5.67 6.07
C PRO A 88 -10.03 5.50 7.39
N GLN A 89 -10.46 6.61 7.96
CA GLN A 89 -11.22 6.54 9.20
C GLN A 89 -12.65 6.16 8.87
N THR A 90 -13.11 5.09 9.49
CA THR A 90 -14.53 4.77 9.45
C THR A 90 -15.19 5.61 10.51
N SER A 91 -16.17 6.40 10.10
CA SER A 91 -16.97 7.14 11.05
C SER A 91 -17.86 6.16 11.80
N ASN A 92 -17.84 6.27 13.08
CA ASN A 92 -18.70 5.46 13.94
C ASN A 92 -20.02 6.19 14.19
#